data_71298cfc433de5c8ecb26dd85b894e6f
#
_entry.id   71298cfc433de5c8ecb26dd85b894e6f
#
_cell.length_a   1.000
_cell.length_b   1.000
_cell.length_c   1.000
_cell.angle_alpha   90.00
_cell.angle_beta   90.00
_cell.angle_gamma   90.00
#
_symmetry.space_group_name_H-M   'P 1'
#
loop_
_entity.id
_entity.type
_entity.pdbx_description
1 polymer ?
#
loop_
_entity_poly.entity_id
_entity_poly.type
_entity_poly.pdbx_seq_one_letter_code
_entity_poly.pdbx_strand_id
1 'polypeptide(L)'
;MRVFPALFLTLSVLAASCAGARTDFVPQGPEDLAGHSVAVAANSSIDLALSKNEDIELLRIGIGELAVAVRSGRAEFAMMQEIQFDANHLRDMGLRKCFTGFMKGNAAVAVRQEDTLLCARFNAFLREFIASGERDQWIHDWSNNPDSMAVVRSRIPASTEGETIVNGITLTYPFIFMKDEQLAGLEIDLMERFCRWGGYRADYRIVDFPALIPALNTGKVDALVSHIQVTPERAKQVLFSEPYFEGSICCFGRDPEAAASPRKGLVQAVRDSVYANLIMEQHWKLLLQGLLVTLEISLFSILLSILLGAGFCFLRMRRSPALSRTVKLFAETVQGIPVLVVLMIMCYVIFAKSHISGTLVAIFSFALFYGARFCELFRSGMLGVGRGQWEAGAALGLSKFQTFRLVALPQAFRRIIPVFKGEIVALIKSTSIVGYVAVMDLTCASNVIRARTFDAFFPLILVSVIYILLSRLSAHALNALERKVNSKK
;
A
#
# COMPACT_ATOMS: atom_id res chain seq x y z
N MET A 1 23.32 -18.09 -11.01
CA MET A 1 24.09 -16.83 -10.99
C MET A 1 24.14 -16.05 -12.32
N ARG A 2 23.71 -16.60 -13.47
CA ARG A 2 23.78 -15.91 -14.80
C ARG A 2 22.57 -15.05 -15.17
N VAL A 3 21.50 -15.02 -14.37
CA VAL A 3 20.27 -14.25 -14.67
C VAL A 3 20.33 -12.81 -14.11
N PHE A 4 21.12 -12.56 -13.08
CA PHE A 4 21.26 -11.24 -12.44
C PHE A 4 21.89 -10.15 -13.35
N PRO A 5 22.97 -10.43 -14.12
CA PRO A 5 23.56 -9.43 -15.00
C PRO A 5 22.64 -9.08 -16.18
N ALA A 6 21.88 -10.05 -16.69
CA ALA A 6 20.98 -9.83 -17.82
C ALA A 6 19.77 -8.97 -17.44
N LEU A 7 19.20 -9.16 -16.23
CA LEU A 7 18.10 -8.33 -15.71
C LEU A 7 18.55 -6.89 -15.46
N PHE A 8 19.77 -6.71 -14.95
CA PHE A 8 20.35 -5.39 -14.73
C PHE A 8 20.69 -4.67 -16.04
N LEU A 9 21.16 -5.41 -17.04
CA LEU A 9 21.46 -4.86 -18.36
C LEU A 9 20.20 -4.46 -19.14
N THR A 10 19.13 -5.29 -19.09
CA THR A 10 17.86 -4.97 -19.75
C THR A 10 17.13 -3.79 -19.08
N LEU A 11 17.20 -3.67 -17.76
CA LEU A 11 16.65 -2.52 -17.03
C LEU A 11 17.45 -1.23 -17.29
N SER A 12 18.78 -1.32 -17.44
CA SER A 12 19.62 -0.16 -17.76
C SER A 12 19.43 0.32 -19.21
N VAL A 13 19.18 -0.60 -20.15
CA VAL A 13 18.91 -0.27 -21.56
C VAL A 13 17.52 0.36 -21.70
N LEU A 14 16.50 -0.13 -20.98
CA LEU A 14 15.17 0.49 -20.92
C LEU A 14 15.18 1.87 -20.27
N ALA A 15 16.02 2.10 -19.25
CA ALA A 15 16.20 3.41 -18.64
C ALA A 15 16.90 4.42 -19.55
N ALA A 16 17.77 3.95 -20.46
CA ALA A 16 18.48 4.81 -21.42
C ALA A 16 17.61 5.23 -22.63
N SER A 17 16.53 4.49 -22.92
CA SER A 17 15.64 4.78 -24.06
C SER A 17 14.62 5.87 -23.80
N CYS A 18 14.47 6.34 -22.57
CA CYS A 18 13.56 7.41 -22.18
C CYS A 18 14.26 8.78 -22.14
N ALA A 19 15.06 9.12 -23.15
CA ALA A 19 15.50 10.49 -23.38
C ALA A 19 14.34 11.27 -24.03
N GLY A 20 13.34 11.62 -23.22
CA GLY A 20 12.26 12.50 -23.67
C GLY A 20 12.81 13.84 -24.14
N ALA A 21 12.17 14.43 -25.14
CA ALA A 21 12.53 15.70 -25.76
C ALA A 21 12.79 16.78 -24.69
N ARG A 22 13.92 17.48 -24.82
CA ARG A 22 14.23 18.67 -24.03
C ARG A 22 13.28 19.77 -24.51
N THR A 23 12.30 20.13 -23.73
CA THR A 23 11.52 21.33 -23.97
C THR A 23 12.12 22.46 -23.12
N ASP A 24 12.70 23.45 -23.76
CA ASP A 24 13.07 24.72 -23.09
C ASP A 24 11.83 25.57 -22.79
N PHE A 25 10.66 25.05 -23.13
CA PHE A 25 9.35 25.68 -22.91
C PHE A 25 9.01 25.73 -21.42
N VAL A 26 8.54 26.88 -20.95
CA VAL A 26 8.12 27.15 -19.59
C VAL A 26 6.70 27.67 -19.62
N PRO A 27 5.71 26.87 -19.24
CA PRO A 27 4.34 27.37 -19.15
C PRO A 27 4.23 28.47 -18.11
N GLN A 28 3.49 29.52 -18.43
CA GLN A 28 3.22 30.65 -17.56
C GLN A 28 1.82 30.56 -16.92
N GLY A 29 0.96 29.70 -17.46
CA GLY A 29 -0.39 29.49 -16.99
C GLY A 29 -0.94 28.12 -17.40
N PRO A 30 -2.14 27.76 -16.93
CA PRO A 30 -2.77 26.49 -17.26
C PRO A 30 -3.14 26.33 -18.74
N GLU A 31 -3.35 27.42 -19.46
CA GLU A 31 -3.62 27.46 -20.91
C GLU A 31 -2.43 26.97 -21.73
N ASP A 32 -1.23 27.19 -21.22
CA ASP A 32 0.02 26.77 -21.88
C ASP A 32 0.29 25.26 -21.75
N LEU A 33 -0.52 24.54 -20.97
CA LEU A 33 -0.39 23.09 -20.79
C LEU A 33 -1.05 22.29 -21.91
N ALA A 34 -1.82 22.93 -22.80
CA ALA A 34 -2.43 22.27 -23.95
C ALA A 34 -1.37 21.67 -24.88
N GLY A 35 -1.55 20.40 -25.28
CA GLY A 35 -0.59 19.65 -26.09
C GLY A 35 0.60 19.09 -25.33
N HIS A 36 0.67 19.28 -24.01
CA HIS A 36 1.75 18.78 -23.16
C HIS A 36 1.28 17.67 -22.21
N SER A 37 2.21 16.79 -21.83
CA SER A 37 1.96 15.73 -20.85
C SER A 37 2.16 16.26 -19.43
N VAL A 38 1.10 16.14 -18.59
CA VAL A 38 1.09 16.64 -17.22
C VAL A 38 0.78 15.51 -16.24
N ALA A 39 1.71 15.25 -15.33
CA ALA A 39 1.50 14.29 -14.26
C ALA A 39 0.68 14.90 -13.11
N VAL A 40 -0.33 14.19 -12.67
CA VAL A 40 -1.22 14.57 -11.57
C VAL A 40 -1.46 13.39 -10.64
N ALA A 41 -1.68 13.67 -9.36
CA ALA A 41 -2.11 12.62 -8.43
C ALA A 41 -3.53 12.15 -8.81
N ALA A 42 -3.68 10.85 -9.03
CA ALA A 42 -4.96 10.26 -9.45
C ALA A 42 -6.08 10.61 -8.46
N ASN A 43 -7.25 10.98 -8.98
CA ASN A 43 -8.43 11.38 -8.21
C ASN A 43 -8.21 12.61 -7.30
N SER A 44 -7.16 13.39 -7.51
CA SER A 44 -6.95 14.66 -6.81
C SER A 44 -7.87 15.77 -7.36
N SER A 45 -8.00 16.89 -6.62
CA SER A 45 -8.68 18.08 -7.11
C SER A 45 -8.03 18.66 -8.36
N ILE A 46 -6.72 18.50 -8.50
CA ILE A 46 -5.95 18.92 -9.68
C ILE A 46 -6.33 18.07 -10.89
N ASP A 47 -6.37 16.73 -10.72
CA ASP A 47 -6.82 15.81 -11.77
C ASP A 47 -8.23 16.15 -12.25
N LEU A 48 -9.17 16.36 -11.33
CA LEU A 48 -10.54 16.74 -11.66
C LEU A 48 -10.64 18.10 -12.37
N ALA A 49 -9.79 19.05 -12.00
CA ALA A 49 -9.79 20.37 -12.64
C ALA A 49 -9.22 20.30 -14.06
N LEU A 50 -8.07 19.63 -14.26
CA LEU A 50 -7.43 19.52 -15.56
C LEU A 50 -8.14 18.58 -16.52
N SER A 51 -8.87 17.58 -16.03
CA SER A 51 -9.66 16.65 -16.86
C SER A 51 -10.77 17.33 -17.66
N LYS A 52 -11.07 18.60 -17.39
CA LYS A 52 -12.01 19.40 -18.17
C LYS A 52 -11.42 19.90 -19.47
N ASN A 53 -10.11 19.88 -19.63
CA ASN A 53 -9.40 20.25 -20.84
C ASN A 53 -8.87 18.99 -21.53
N GLU A 54 -9.49 18.61 -22.65
CA GLU A 54 -9.14 17.40 -23.41
C GLU A 54 -7.80 17.53 -24.16
N ASP A 55 -7.28 18.74 -24.31
CA ASP A 55 -6.01 18.99 -25.00
C ASP A 55 -4.78 18.72 -24.10
N ILE A 56 -4.97 18.42 -22.82
CA ILE A 56 -3.89 18.09 -21.89
C ILE A 56 -3.76 16.57 -21.75
N GLU A 57 -2.59 16.03 -22.03
CA GLU A 57 -2.32 14.61 -21.81
C GLU A 57 -2.05 14.33 -20.32
N LEU A 58 -3.06 13.83 -19.59
CA LEU A 58 -2.94 13.60 -18.15
C LEU A 58 -2.33 12.24 -17.83
N LEU A 59 -1.17 12.24 -17.18
CA LEU A 59 -0.55 11.06 -16.56
C LEU A 59 -1.00 10.95 -15.09
N ARG A 60 -1.98 10.09 -14.82
CA ARG A 60 -2.53 9.86 -13.47
C ARG A 60 -1.69 8.84 -12.71
N ILE A 61 -1.01 9.29 -11.67
CA ILE A 61 -0.06 8.48 -10.88
C ILE A 61 -0.19 8.79 -9.39
N GLY A 62 0.57 8.04 -8.55
CA GLY A 62 0.67 8.34 -7.12
C GLY A 62 1.39 9.66 -6.86
N ILE A 63 1.00 10.36 -5.79
CA ILE A 63 1.58 11.69 -5.46
C ILE A 63 3.10 11.64 -5.30
N GLY A 64 3.65 10.59 -4.70
CA GLY A 64 5.10 10.39 -4.57
C GLY A 64 5.83 10.09 -5.87
N GLU A 65 5.11 9.88 -6.97
CA GLU A 65 5.69 9.59 -8.29
C GLU A 65 5.78 10.82 -9.20
N LEU A 66 5.15 11.93 -8.84
CA LEU A 66 5.05 13.13 -9.68
C LEU A 66 6.44 13.67 -10.08
N ALA A 67 7.29 13.93 -9.11
CA ALA A 67 8.65 14.43 -9.35
C ALA A 67 9.48 13.44 -10.17
N VAL A 68 9.30 12.15 -9.92
CA VAL A 68 9.97 11.07 -10.67
C VAL A 68 9.51 11.04 -12.12
N ALA A 69 8.21 11.19 -12.38
CA ALA A 69 7.66 11.21 -13.74
C ALA A 69 8.28 12.34 -14.57
N VAL A 70 8.41 13.52 -14.01
CA VAL A 70 9.06 14.67 -14.67
C VAL A 70 10.56 14.39 -14.87
N ARG A 71 11.28 13.95 -13.84
CA ARG A 71 12.72 13.65 -13.94
C ARG A 71 13.04 12.54 -14.93
N SER A 72 12.20 11.53 -15.05
CA SER A 72 12.38 10.42 -16.00
C SER A 72 11.91 10.74 -17.42
N GLY A 73 11.17 11.84 -17.62
CA GLY A 73 10.58 12.21 -18.90
C GLY A 73 9.32 11.45 -19.27
N ARG A 74 8.67 10.82 -18.31
CA ARG A 74 7.33 10.22 -18.48
C ARG A 74 6.24 11.29 -18.59
N ALA A 75 6.47 12.47 -18.01
CA ALA A 75 5.67 13.66 -18.19
C ALA A 75 6.61 14.87 -18.34
N GLU A 76 6.17 15.89 -19.09
CA GLU A 76 6.89 17.13 -19.25
C GLU A 76 6.78 18.00 -18.01
N PHE A 77 5.56 18.05 -17.48
CA PHE A 77 5.21 18.84 -16.29
C PHE A 77 4.51 17.98 -15.25
N ALA A 78 4.43 18.49 -14.03
CA ALA A 78 3.56 17.95 -13.00
C ALA A 78 3.02 19.07 -12.11
N MET A 79 1.94 18.78 -11.38
CA MET A 79 1.31 19.73 -10.48
C MET A 79 1.15 19.14 -9.08
N MET A 80 1.46 19.97 -8.07
CA MET A 80 1.30 19.63 -6.65
C MET A 80 1.09 20.89 -5.81
N GLN A 81 0.86 20.72 -4.52
CA GLN A 81 0.87 21.84 -3.57
C GLN A 81 2.26 22.49 -3.52
N GLU A 82 2.32 23.81 -3.52
CA GLU A 82 3.57 24.55 -3.49
C GLU A 82 4.43 24.23 -2.26
N ILE A 83 3.79 24.11 -1.09
CA ILE A 83 4.45 23.68 0.13
C ILE A 83 5.16 22.31 -0.01
N GLN A 84 4.58 21.38 -0.77
CA GLN A 84 5.22 20.07 -1.01
C GLN A 84 6.44 20.20 -1.90
N PHE A 85 6.38 21.05 -2.93
CA PHE A 85 7.51 21.31 -3.80
C PHE A 85 8.70 21.86 -3.03
N ASP A 86 8.46 22.86 -2.16
CA ASP A 86 9.51 23.53 -1.39
C ASP A 86 10.04 22.64 -0.26
N ALA A 87 9.16 22.04 0.53
CA ALA A 87 9.54 21.17 1.64
C ALA A 87 10.32 19.92 1.20
N ASN A 88 10.06 19.39 0.01
CA ASN A 88 10.81 18.26 -0.56
C ASN A 88 12.09 18.69 -1.28
N HIS A 89 12.46 19.96 -1.25
CA HIS A 89 13.67 20.48 -1.91
C HIS A 89 13.80 20.06 -3.38
N LEU A 90 12.67 20.07 -4.12
CA LEU A 90 12.65 19.54 -5.49
C LEU A 90 13.54 20.35 -6.45
N ARG A 91 13.88 21.60 -6.11
CA ARG A 91 14.87 22.40 -6.85
C ARG A 91 16.26 21.74 -6.84
N ASP A 92 16.66 21.20 -5.69
CA ASP A 92 17.97 20.52 -5.55
C ASP A 92 18.02 19.22 -6.36
N MET A 93 16.85 18.72 -6.77
CA MET A 93 16.70 17.55 -7.64
C MET A 93 16.66 17.89 -9.15
N GLY A 94 16.92 19.14 -9.51
CA GLY A 94 16.88 19.61 -10.90
C GLY A 94 15.47 19.82 -11.46
N LEU A 95 14.55 20.24 -10.59
CA LEU A 95 13.19 20.63 -10.96
C LEU A 95 12.98 22.12 -10.65
N ARG A 96 12.20 22.80 -11.49
CA ARG A 96 11.84 24.22 -11.27
C ARG A 96 10.34 24.40 -11.26
N LYS A 97 9.85 25.37 -10.47
CA LYS A 97 8.47 25.86 -10.59
C LYS A 97 8.35 26.65 -11.89
N CYS A 98 7.31 26.36 -12.66
CA CYS A 98 6.96 27.09 -13.87
C CYS A 98 6.01 28.24 -13.53
N PHE A 99 4.87 27.93 -12.94
CA PHE A 99 3.92 28.92 -12.43
C PHE A 99 3.25 28.42 -11.13
N THR A 100 2.63 29.36 -10.40
CA THR A 100 1.90 29.09 -9.14
C THR A 100 0.51 29.71 -9.23
N GLY A 101 -0.38 29.33 -8.31
CA GLY A 101 -1.71 29.94 -8.24
C GLY A 101 -2.75 29.37 -9.19
N PHE A 102 -2.51 28.18 -9.76
CA PHE A 102 -3.48 27.48 -10.61
C PHE A 102 -4.87 27.38 -9.95
N MET A 103 -4.89 26.99 -8.68
CA MET A 103 -6.07 26.99 -7.82
C MET A 103 -5.63 27.05 -6.36
N LYS A 104 -6.53 27.52 -5.49
CA LYS A 104 -6.34 27.37 -4.05
C LYS A 104 -6.80 25.98 -3.63
N GLY A 105 -5.96 25.27 -2.91
CA GLY A 105 -6.30 24.00 -2.31
C GLY A 105 -6.76 24.18 -0.88
N ASN A 106 -8.02 23.89 -0.59
CA ASN A 106 -8.60 23.99 0.75
C ASN A 106 -8.68 22.60 1.37
N ALA A 107 -7.78 22.31 2.31
CA ALA A 107 -7.80 21.06 3.04
C ALA A 107 -8.67 21.14 4.29
N ALA A 108 -9.55 20.16 4.48
CA ALA A 108 -10.43 20.05 5.63
C ALA A 108 -10.43 18.61 6.18
N VAL A 109 -10.81 18.46 7.44
CA VAL A 109 -11.06 17.15 8.03
C VAL A 109 -12.42 16.65 7.54
N ALA A 110 -12.47 15.38 7.12
CA ALA A 110 -13.73 14.76 6.72
C ALA A 110 -14.17 13.73 7.75
N VAL A 111 -15.46 13.71 8.05
CA VAL A 111 -16.14 12.74 8.90
C VAL A 111 -17.33 12.14 8.15
N ARG A 112 -17.97 11.08 8.68
CA ARG A 112 -19.21 10.55 8.10
C ARG A 112 -20.31 11.61 8.15
N GLN A 113 -21.27 11.54 7.23
CA GLN A 113 -22.37 12.53 7.16
C GLN A 113 -23.21 12.58 8.44
N GLU A 114 -23.35 11.46 9.14
CA GLU A 114 -24.05 11.36 10.41
C GLU A 114 -23.27 11.89 11.62
N ASP A 115 -21.94 12.02 11.53
CA ASP A 115 -21.07 12.43 12.65
C ASP A 115 -21.01 13.96 12.80
N THR A 116 -22.19 14.59 12.76
CA THR A 116 -22.31 16.07 12.81
C THR A 116 -21.75 16.67 14.10
N LEU A 117 -21.82 15.95 15.23
CA LEU A 117 -21.29 16.41 16.51
C LEU A 117 -19.76 16.48 16.49
N LEU A 118 -19.09 15.47 15.94
CA LEU A 118 -17.62 15.45 15.82
C LEU A 118 -17.13 16.60 14.93
N CYS A 119 -17.81 16.81 13.78
CA CYS A 119 -17.54 17.91 12.87
C CYS A 119 -17.73 19.28 13.55
N ALA A 120 -18.81 19.46 14.28
CA ALA A 120 -19.11 20.71 15.00
C ALA A 120 -18.06 21.01 16.08
N ARG A 121 -17.61 19.98 16.82
CA ARG A 121 -16.53 20.12 17.80
C ARG A 121 -15.20 20.47 17.17
N PHE A 122 -14.87 19.85 16.03
CA PHE A 122 -13.65 20.18 15.29
C PHE A 122 -13.70 21.63 14.79
N ASN A 123 -14.84 22.07 14.25
CA ASN A 123 -15.02 23.45 13.82
C ASN A 123 -14.90 24.45 14.99
N ALA A 124 -15.43 24.11 16.17
CA ALA A 124 -15.26 24.96 17.35
C ALA A 124 -13.76 25.11 17.74
N PHE A 125 -13.03 24.02 17.75
CA PHE A 125 -11.59 24.03 17.94
C PHE A 125 -10.85 24.88 16.88
N LEU A 126 -11.21 24.70 15.59
CA LEU A 126 -10.56 25.46 14.52
C LEU A 126 -10.80 26.96 14.65
N ARG A 127 -12.02 27.39 14.99
CA ARG A 127 -12.33 28.83 15.19
C ARG A 127 -11.52 29.43 16.31
N GLU A 128 -11.35 28.72 17.44
CA GLU A 128 -10.52 29.16 18.55
C GLU A 128 -9.05 29.20 18.12
N PHE A 129 -8.55 28.18 17.44
CA PHE A 129 -7.18 28.09 16.94
C PHE A 129 -6.84 29.18 15.92
N ILE A 130 -7.81 29.56 15.07
CA ILE A 130 -7.66 30.67 14.12
C ILE A 130 -7.71 32.01 14.85
N ALA A 131 -8.65 32.18 15.78
CA ALA A 131 -8.84 33.44 16.50
C ALA A 131 -7.64 33.78 17.41
N SER A 132 -6.93 32.77 17.93
CA SER A 132 -5.71 32.97 18.72
C SER A 132 -4.52 33.45 17.88
N GLY A 133 -4.57 33.34 16.57
CA GLY A 133 -3.43 33.60 15.67
C GLY A 133 -2.38 32.48 15.64
N GLU A 134 -2.54 31.43 16.45
CA GLU A 134 -1.59 30.33 16.49
C GLU A 134 -1.53 29.52 15.19
N ARG A 135 -2.65 29.45 14.44
CA ARG A 135 -2.73 28.70 13.19
C ARG A 135 -1.73 29.19 12.15
N ASP A 136 -1.61 30.48 11.96
CA ASP A 136 -0.76 31.05 10.92
C ASP A 136 0.73 30.85 11.25
N GLN A 137 1.10 31.00 12.52
CA GLN A 137 2.45 30.65 12.99
C GLN A 137 2.72 29.14 12.83
N TRP A 138 1.77 28.30 13.18
CA TRP A 138 1.85 26.85 13.03
C TRP A 138 2.04 26.41 11.56
N ILE A 139 1.28 27.01 10.62
CA ILE A 139 1.47 26.76 9.18
C ILE A 139 2.87 27.19 8.75
N HIS A 140 3.31 28.36 9.16
CA HIS A 140 4.63 28.89 8.84
C HIS A 140 5.75 27.96 9.33
N ASP A 141 5.67 27.50 10.57
CA ASP A 141 6.70 26.65 11.18
C ASP A 141 6.80 25.30 10.51
N TRP A 142 5.65 24.65 10.25
CA TRP A 142 5.60 23.38 9.53
C TRP A 142 5.99 23.49 8.05
N SER A 143 5.72 24.62 7.40
CA SER A 143 6.07 24.84 6.00
C SER A 143 7.58 25.02 5.81
N ASN A 144 8.23 25.71 6.74
CA ASN A 144 9.65 26.06 6.60
C ASN A 144 10.59 25.05 7.26
N ASN A 145 10.17 24.39 8.33
CA ASN A 145 11.03 23.51 9.13
C ASN A 145 10.32 22.21 9.57
N PRO A 146 9.75 21.40 8.67
CA PRO A 146 8.92 20.26 9.06
C PRO A 146 9.68 19.21 9.88
N ASP A 147 10.94 18.95 9.56
CA ASP A 147 11.75 17.98 10.30
C ASP A 147 12.10 18.45 11.73
N SER A 148 12.35 19.75 11.92
CA SER A 148 12.58 20.33 13.24
C SER A 148 11.30 20.34 14.07
N MET A 149 10.17 20.68 13.45
CA MET A 149 8.86 20.63 14.08
C MET A 149 8.48 19.23 14.53
N ALA A 150 8.79 18.20 13.73
CA ALA A 150 8.57 16.82 14.11
C ALA A 150 9.34 16.43 15.38
N VAL A 151 10.59 16.87 15.52
CA VAL A 151 11.40 16.65 16.74
C VAL A 151 10.81 17.38 17.94
N VAL A 152 10.40 18.65 17.78
CA VAL A 152 9.75 19.41 18.86
C VAL A 152 8.45 18.71 19.28
N ARG A 153 7.67 18.24 18.31
CA ARG A 153 6.38 17.62 18.54
C ARG A 153 6.48 16.25 19.23
N SER A 154 7.49 15.44 18.90
CA SER A 154 7.71 14.14 19.54
C SER A 154 7.94 14.24 21.06
N ARG A 155 8.32 15.41 21.55
CA ARG A 155 8.52 15.68 22.98
C ARG A 155 7.22 16.00 23.72
N ILE A 156 6.12 16.24 23.01
CA ILE A 156 4.83 16.55 23.61
C ILE A 156 4.04 15.23 23.65
N PRO A 157 3.68 14.71 24.83
CA PRO A 157 2.97 13.45 24.94
C PRO A 157 1.60 13.55 24.24
N ALA A 158 1.25 12.47 23.52
CA ALA A 158 -0.09 12.32 22.96
C ALA A 158 -1.14 12.28 24.09
N SER A 159 -2.38 12.67 23.78
CA SER A 159 -3.49 12.48 24.70
C SER A 159 -3.73 10.98 24.92
N THR A 160 -3.74 10.53 26.17
CA THR A 160 -3.92 9.12 26.55
C THR A 160 -5.30 8.83 27.14
N GLU A 161 -6.08 9.89 27.40
CA GLU A 161 -7.40 9.81 28.04
C GLU A 161 -8.51 10.13 27.04
N GLY A 162 -9.70 9.61 27.30
CA GLY A 162 -10.91 9.88 26.54
C GLY A 162 -11.22 8.87 25.43
N GLU A 163 -12.27 9.17 24.70
CA GLU A 163 -12.72 8.37 23.55
C GLU A 163 -11.67 8.41 22.42
N THR A 164 -11.44 7.26 21.78
CA THR A 164 -10.47 7.17 20.69
C THR A 164 -11.13 7.56 19.37
N ILE A 165 -10.49 8.50 18.66
CA ILE A 165 -10.81 8.85 17.28
C ILE A 165 -9.80 8.16 16.38
N VAL A 166 -10.26 7.24 15.55
CA VAL A 166 -9.42 6.54 14.56
C VAL A 166 -9.34 7.37 13.29
N ASN A 167 -8.15 7.85 12.97
CA ASN A 167 -7.89 8.74 11.84
C ASN A 167 -7.35 7.96 10.64
N GLY A 168 -8.00 8.07 9.48
CA GLY A 168 -7.49 7.59 8.21
C GLY A 168 -6.50 8.61 7.61
N ILE A 169 -5.29 8.16 7.32
CA ILE A 169 -4.20 9.00 6.86
C ILE A 169 -3.48 8.39 5.65
N THR A 170 -2.93 9.26 4.78
CA THR A 170 -2.00 8.87 3.70
C THR A 170 -0.69 9.60 3.90
N LEU A 171 0.42 8.89 3.80
CA LEU A 171 1.74 9.49 4.00
C LEU A 171 2.07 10.44 2.84
N THR A 172 2.22 11.72 3.17
CA THR A 172 2.47 12.81 2.21
C THR A 172 3.24 13.93 2.90
N TYR A 173 4.52 14.03 2.62
CA TYR A 173 5.38 15.06 3.21
C TYR A 173 5.04 16.46 2.68
N PRO A 174 5.01 17.51 3.50
CA PRO A 174 5.28 17.58 4.95
C PRO A 174 4.04 17.40 5.84
N PHE A 175 2.89 17.05 5.26
CA PHE A 175 1.62 16.95 5.98
C PHE A 175 1.58 15.78 6.95
N ILE A 176 1.99 14.59 6.46
CA ILE A 176 2.06 13.34 7.24
C ILE A 176 3.27 12.54 6.77
N PHE A 177 4.15 12.19 7.68
CA PHE A 177 5.34 11.38 7.37
C PHE A 177 5.83 10.60 8.60
N MET A 178 6.75 9.67 8.37
CA MET A 178 7.41 8.93 9.45
C MET A 178 8.72 9.63 9.81
N LYS A 179 8.94 9.86 11.11
CA LYS A 179 10.20 10.36 11.68
C LYS A 179 10.55 9.50 12.88
N ASP A 180 11.72 8.88 12.87
CA ASP A 180 12.21 8.00 13.96
C ASP A 180 11.14 6.98 14.42
N GLU A 181 10.52 6.28 13.46
CA GLU A 181 9.44 5.30 13.65
C GLU A 181 8.11 5.88 14.19
N GLN A 182 7.99 7.17 14.34
CA GLN A 182 6.77 7.84 14.79
C GLN A 182 6.10 8.60 13.63
N LEU A 183 4.78 8.68 13.67
CA LEU A 183 4.05 9.57 12.78
C LEU A 183 4.25 11.02 13.18
N ALA A 184 4.57 11.85 12.21
CA ALA A 184 4.79 13.28 12.36
C ALA A 184 4.18 14.02 11.17
N GLY A 185 4.12 15.32 11.25
CA GLY A 185 3.64 16.19 10.19
C GLY A 185 2.59 17.16 10.68
N LEU A 186 2.32 18.14 9.83
CA LEU A 186 1.38 19.22 10.11
C LEU A 186 0.01 18.68 10.54
N GLU A 187 -0.51 17.67 9.86
CA GLU A 187 -1.85 17.13 10.12
C GLU A 187 -1.91 16.21 11.34
N ILE A 188 -0.82 15.53 11.65
CA ILE A 188 -0.70 14.76 12.90
C ILE A 188 -0.72 15.73 14.08
N ASP A 189 0.05 16.84 14.01
CA ASP A 189 0.05 17.86 15.05
C ASP A 189 -1.32 18.53 15.23
N LEU A 190 -2.05 18.78 14.11
CA LEU A 190 -3.40 19.32 14.17
C LEU A 190 -4.35 18.41 14.96
N MET A 191 -4.36 17.11 14.63
CA MET A 191 -5.22 16.15 15.33
C MET A 191 -4.86 15.96 16.79
N GLU A 192 -3.57 15.94 17.11
CA GLU A 192 -3.11 15.87 18.50
C GLU A 192 -3.50 17.12 19.31
N ARG A 193 -3.49 18.31 18.69
CA ARG A 193 -4.00 19.54 19.31
C ARG A 193 -5.51 19.47 19.55
N PHE A 194 -6.27 19.03 18.54
CA PHE A 194 -7.71 18.82 18.66
C PHE A 194 -8.05 17.80 19.76
N CYS A 195 -7.37 16.67 19.79
CA CYS A 195 -7.61 15.63 20.78
C CYS A 195 -7.35 16.12 22.20
N ARG A 196 -6.29 16.91 22.43
CA ARG A 196 -6.04 17.52 23.74
C ARG A 196 -7.08 18.55 24.12
N TRP A 197 -7.49 19.40 23.16
CA TRP A 197 -8.54 20.40 23.39
C TRP A 197 -9.88 19.76 23.72
N GLY A 198 -10.21 18.68 23.01
CA GLY A 198 -11.51 17.99 23.11
C GLY A 198 -11.59 16.87 24.14
N GLY A 199 -10.46 16.48 24.77
CA GLY A 199 -10.43 15.33 25.67
C GLY A 199 -10.58 13.99 24.92
N TYR A 200 -9.95 13.84 23.75
CA TYR A 200 -9.94 12.63 22.93
C TYR A 200 -8.54 12.03 22.89
N ARG A 201 -8.48 10.79 22.39
CA ARG A 201 -7.25 10.10 22.02
C ARG A 201 -7.24 9.86 20.51
N ALA A 202 -6.12 10.15 19.85
CA ALA A 202 -5.95 9.85 18.43
C ALA A 202 -5.35 8.46 18.23
N ASP A 203 -5.91 7.70 17.27
CA ASP A 203 -5.28 6.53 16.65
C ASP A 203 -5.19 6.78 15.14
N TYR A 204 -4.18 6.22 14.47
CA TYR A 204 -3.92 6.51 13.07
C TYR A 204 -3.83 5.22 12.25
N ARG A 205 -4.52 5.20 11.11
CA ARG A 205 -4.44 4.12 10.14
C ARG A 205 -3.98 4.64 8.80
N ILE A 206 -2.86 4.13 8.33
CA ILE A 206 -2.33 4.46 7.01
C ILE A 206 -3.17 3.74 5.98
N VAL A 207 -3.79 4.51 5.08
CA VAL A 207 -4.69 4.04 4.02
C VAL A 207 -4.26 4.67 2.71
N ASP A 208 -4.34 3.92 1.61
CA ASP A 208 -4.12 4.50 0.29
C ASP A 208 -5.17 5.58 -0.01
N PHE A 209 -4.75 6.67 -0.64
CA PHE A 209 -5.61 7.84 -0.85
C PHE A 209 -6.98 7.51 -1.49
N PRO A 210 -7.10 6.66 -2.54
CA PRO A 210 -8.40 6.28 -3.09
C PRO A 210 -9.30 5.49 -2.14
N ALA A 211 -8.73 4.85 -1.12
CA ALA A 211 -9.46 4.04 -0.16
C ALA A 211 -9.91 4.81 1.10
N LEU A 212 -9.52 6.07 1.26
CA LEU A 212 -9.84 6.89 2.44
C LEU A 212 -11.35 7.05 2.65
N ILE A 213 -12.07 7.57 1.66
CA ILE A 213 -13.54 7.78 1.77
C ILE A 213 -14.29 6.44 1.97
N PRO A 214 -13.99 5.36 1.23
CA PRO A 214 -14.52 4.03 1.54
C PRO A 214 -14.24 3.57 2.99
N ALA A 215 -13.04 3.79 3.51
CA ALA A 215 -12.69 3.42 4.89
C ALA A 215 -13.50 4.21 5.92
N LEU A 216 -13.74 5.50 5.68
CA LEU A 216 -14.59 6.34 6.52
C LEU A 216 -16.05 5.87 6.50
N ASN A 217 -16.63 5.70 5.31
CA ASN A 217 -18.05 5.33 5.16
C ASN A 217 -18.35 3.93 5.66
N THR A 218 -17.34 3.04 5.74
CA THR A 218 -17.50 1.70 6.32
C THR A 218 -17.19 1.64 7.81
N GLY A 219 -16.87 2.78 8.45
CA GLY A 219 -16.57 2.83 9.89
C GLY A 219 -15.23 2.22 10.29
N LYS A 220 -14.30 2.04 9.35
CA LYS A 220 -12.93 1.60 9.65
C LYS A 220 -12.10 2.69 10.28
N VAL A 221 -12.45 3.93 9.99
CA VAL A 221 -11.90 5.14 10.58
C VAL A 221 -13.06 6.11 10.90
N ASP A 222 -12.84 7.02 11.85
CA ASP A 222 -13.85 7.97 12.30
C ASP A 222 -13.67 9.34 11.66
N ALA A 223 -12.44 9.68 11.29
CA ALA A 223 -12.12 10.93 10.61
C ALA A 223 -11.04 10.70 9.55
N LEU A 224 -11.01 11.56 8.54
CA LEU A 224 -9.95 11.60 7.55
C LEU A 224 -9.16 12.91 7.73
N VAL A 225 -7.89 12.75 8.04
CA VAL A 225 -6.92 13.83 8.15
C VAL A 225 -5.78 13.49 7.20
N SER A 226 -5.89 13.88 5.95
CA SER A 226 -4.98 13.44 4.91
C SER A 226 -4.95 14.41 3.72
N HIS A 227 -4.85 15.69 4.03
CA HIS A 227 -4.84 16.77 3.04
C HIS A 227 -5.95 16.67 2.00
N ILE A 228 -7.15 16.27 2.45
CA ILE A 228 -8.29 16.07 1.57
C ILE A 228 -8.85 17.41 1.19
N GLN A 229 -8.80 17.71 -0.11
CA GLN A 229 -9.39 18.90 -0.69
C GLN A 229 -10.91 18.79 -0.69
N VAL A 230 -11.58 19.86 -0.29
CA VAL A 230 -13.03 19.97 -0.38
C VAL A 230 -13.43 20.11 -1.85
N THR A 231 -14.20 19.15 -2.35
CA THR A 231 -14.81 19.21 -3.69
C THR A 231 -16.30 18.91 -3.61
N PRO A 232 -17.13 19.43 -4.55
CA PRO A 232 -18.58 19.18 -4.55
C PRO A 232 -18.92 17.68 -4.60
N GLU A 233 -18.13 16.87 -5.30
CA GLU A 233 -18.34 15.43 -5.44
C GLU A 233 -18.08 14.70 -4.13
N ARG A 234 -17.03 15.09 -3.38
CA ARG A 234 -16.70 14.51 -2.08
C ARG A 234 -17.66 14.97 -0.99
N ALA A 235 -18.10 16.22 -1.03
CA ALA A 235 -19.09 16.78 -0.08
C ALA A 235 -20.46 16.07 -0.14
N LYS A 236 -20.76 15.35 -1.24
CA LYS A 236 -21.94 14.46 -1.32
C LYS A 236 -21.77 13.15 -0.56
N GLN A 237 -20.54 12.76 -0.25
CA GLN A 237 -20.21 11.46 0.34
C GLN A 237 -19.78 11.55 1.81
N VAL A 238 -19.23 12.70 2.21
CA VAL A 238 -18.69 12.92 3.56
C VAL A 238 -19.02 14.35 4.02
N LEU A 239 -18.98 14.57 5.32
CA LEU A 239 -19.14 15.90 5.93
C LEU A 239 -17.73 16.48 6.18
N PHE A 240 -17.49 17.69 5.68
CA PHE A 240 -16.24 18.40 5.87
C PHE A 240 -16.32 19.43 7.00
N SER A 241 -15.23 19.56 7.73
CA SER A 241 -15.00 20.71 8.62
C SER A 241 -14.79 22.01 7.85
N GLU A 242 -14.66 23.11 8.57
CA GLU A 242 -14.03 24.32 8.04
C GLU A 242 -12.59 23.99 7.62
N PRO A 243 -12.06 24.63 6.56
CA PRO A 243 -10.70 24.38 6.10
C PRO A 243 -9.67 24.80 7.17
N TYR A 244 -8.74 23.89 7.50
CA TYR A 244 -7.63 24.20 8.39
C TYR A 244 -6.41 24.74 7.65
N PHE A 245 -6.30 24.45 6.35
CA PHE A 245 -5.18 24.83 5.51
C PHE A 245 -5.66 25.29 4.14
N GLU A 246 -5.11 26.42 3.67
CA GLU A 246 -5.26 26.90 2.31
C GLU A 246 -3.89 27.03 1.68
N GLY A 247 -3.67 26.41 0.54
CA GLY A 247 -2.40 26.40 -0.15
C GLY A 247 -2.53 26.67 -1.63
N SER A 248 -1.44 27.16 -2.23
CA SER A 248 -1.32 27.36 -3.66
C SER A 248 -0.88 26.08 -4.36
N ILE A 249 -1.37 25.83 -5.56
CA ILE A 249 -0.91 24.74 -6.41
C ILE A 249 0.06 25.31 -7.44
N CYS A 250 1.22 24.65 -7.58
CA CYS A 250 2.23 25.00 -8.56
C CYS A 250 2.34 23.94 -9.64
N CYS A 251 2.67 24.40 -10.84
CA CYS A 251 3.18 23.58 -11.94
C CYS A 251 4.70 23.59 -11.88
N PHE A 252 5.32 22.45 -12.12
CA PHE A 252 6.78 22.32 -12.18
C PHE A 252 7.22 21.42 -13.31
N GLY A 253 8.41 21.69 -13.82
CA GLY A 253 9.05 20.96 -14.90
C GLY A 253 10.53 20.72 -14.59
N ARG A 254 11.26 20.15 -15.54
CA ARG A 254 12.73 20.02 -15.42
C ARG A 254 13.38 21.38 -15.47
N ASP A 255 14.46 21.53 -14.69
CA ASP A 255 15.34 22.69 -14.82
C ASP A 255 16.37 22.41 -15.93
N PRO A 256 16.37 23.18 -17.04
CA PRO A 256 17.35 23.00 -18.11
C PRO A 256 18.79 23.23 -17.64
N GLU A 257 19.01 24.15 -16.69
CA GLU A 257 20.35 24.47 -16.18
C GLU A 257 20.91 23.32 -15.33
N ALA A 258 20.07 22.66 -14.54
CA ALA A 258 20.46 21.48 -13.76
C ALA A 258 20.80 20.28 -14.66
N ALA A 259 20.20 20.19 -15.84
CA ALA A 259 20.49 19.12 -16.80
C ALA A 259 21.89 19.25 -17.45
N ALA A 260 22.53 20.42 -17.37
CA ALA A 260 23.87 20.67 -17.86
C ALA A 260 24.98 20.22 -16.88
N SER A 261 24.62 19.87 -15.64
CA SER A 261 25.58 19.39 -14.65
C SER A 261 26.20 18.03 -15.06
N PRO A 262 27.52 17.81 -14.84
CA PRO A 262 28.17 16.56 -15.22
C PRO A 262 27.47 15.38 -14.53
N ARG A 263 27.14 14.36 -15.31
CA ARG A 263 26.49 13.12 -14.78
C ARG A 263 27.44 12.50 -13.76
N LYS A 264 26.95 12.33 -12.54
CA LYS A 264 27.67 11.58 -11.50
C LYS A 264 28.02 10.18 -12.03
N GLY A 265 29.21 9.70 -11.70
CA GLY A 265 29.60 8.32 -12.06
C GLY A 265 28.61 7.31 -11.49
N LEU A 266 28.39 6.19 -12.19
CA LEU A 266 27.42 5.15 -11.81
C LEU A 266 27.59 4.69 -10.35
N VAL A 267 28.83 4.50 -9.90
CA VAL A 267 29.15 4.07 -8.54
C VAL A 267 28.68 5.11 -7.50
N GLN A 268 28.90 6.38 -7.79
CA GLN A 268 28.51 7.46 -6.90
C GLN A 268 26.97 7.61 -6.87
N ALA A 269 26.30 7.49 -8.01
CA ALA A 269 24.84 7.50 -8.09
C ALA A 269 24.22 6.35 -7.28
N VAL A 270 24.76 5.13 -7.39
CA VAL A 270 24.30 3.98 -6.58
C VAL A 270 24.54 4.21 -5.08
N ARG A 271 25.71 4.73 -4.71
CA ARG A 271 26.02 5.02 -3.31
C ARG A 271 25.09 6.08 -2.73
N ASP A 272 24.81 7.13 -3.46
CA ASP A 272 23.88 8.19 -3.06
C ASP A 272 22.46 7.63 -2.89
N SER A 273 21.99 6.76 -3.82
CA SER A 273 20.70 6.08 -3.71
C SER A 273 20.64 5.12 -2.51
N VAL A 274 21.69 4.35 -2.26
CA VAL A 274 21.76 3.48 -1.07
C VAL A 274 21.66 4.31 0.22
N TYR A 275 22.42 5.39 0.28
CA TYR A 275 22.40 6.26 1.46
C TYR A 275 21.01 6.89 1.68
N ALA A 276 20.42 7.49 0.66
CA ALA A 276 19.11 8.15 0.74
C ALA A 276 17.97 7.17 1.08
N ASN A 277 18.00 5.97 0.50
CA ASN A 277 16.87 5.03 0.62
C ASN A 277 16.99 4.04 1.78
N LEU A 278 18.18 3.87 2.39
CA LEU A 278 18.37 2.92 3.49
C LEU A 278 18.90 3.58 4.77
N ILE A 279 19.91 4.46 4.64
CA ILE A 279 20.63 4.98 5.81
C ILE A 279 19.96 6.23 6.34
N MET A 280 19.62 7.17 5.44
CA MET A 280 18.93 8.40 5.81
C MET A 280 17.60 8.07 6.49
N GLU A 281 17.28 8.73 7.59
CA GLU A 281 16.07 8.52 8.38
C GLU A 281 15.85 7.04 8.81
N GLN A 282 16.90 6.22 8.78
CA GLN A 282 16.85 4.80 9.16
C GLN A 282 15.79 3.98 8.41
N HIS A 283 15.55 4.29 7.13
CA HIS A 283 14.55 3.63 6.29
C HIS A 283 14.66 2.11 6.25
N TRP A 284 15.85 1.54 6.50
CA TRP A 284 16.03 0.09 6.60
C TRP A 284 15.18 -0.54 7.70
N LYS A 285 14.89 0.18 8.79
CA LYS A 285 14.02 -0.32 9.86
C LYS A 285 12.56 -0.45 9.37
N LEU A 286 12.09 0.53 8.61
CA LEU A 286 10.76 0.47 8.01
C LEU A 286 10.62 -0.74 7.07
N LEU A 287 11.66 -1.01 6.25
CA LEU A 287 11.69 -2.20 5.40
C LEU A 287 11.72 -3.50 6.22
N LEU A 288 12.46 -3.53 7.33
CA LEU A 288 12.50 -4.68 8.21
C LEU A 288 11.13 -4.94 8.87
N GLN A 289 10.47 -3.90 9.36
CA GLN A 289 9.11 -4.00 9.91
C GLN A 289 8.13 -4.51 8.85
N GLY A 290 8.13 -3.93 7.65
CA GLY A 290 7.30 -4.39 6.54
C GLY A 290 7.59 -5.84 6.15
N LEU A 291 8.86 -6.26 6.19
CA LEU A 291 9.26 -7.66 5.96
C LEU A 291 8.69 -8.59 7.03
N LEU A 292 8.76 -8.22 8.31
CA LEU A 292 8.20 -9.01 9.40
C LEU A 292 6.69 -9.18 9.27
N VAL A 293 5.96 -8.12 8.94
CA VAL A 293 4.51 -8.17 8.69
C VAL A 293 4.20 -9.07 7.48
N THR A 294 4.98 -8.97 6.40
CA THR A 294 4.84 -9.86 5.23
C THR A 294 5.03 -11.33 5.60
N LEU A 295 6.03 -11.63 6.44
CA LEU A 295 6.29 -13.00 6.92
C LEU A 295 5.18 -13.50 7.86
N GLU A 296 4.71 -12.65 8.76
CA GLU A 296 3.58 -12.95 9.67
C GLU A 296 2.33 -13.32 8.89
N ILE A 297 1.88 -12.43 7.97
CA ILE A 297 0.71 -12.69 7.13
C ILE A 297 0.90 -13.97 6.32
N SER A 298 2.07 -14.16 5.69
CA SER A 298 2.35 -15.34 4.88
C SER A 298 2.24 -16.63 5.71
N LEU A 299 2.89 -16.66 6.86
CA LEU A 299 2.92 -17.84 7.71
C LEU A 299 1.51 -18.24 8.20
N PHE A 300 0.80 -17.30 8.80
CA PHE A 300 -0.52 -17.61 9.36
C PHE A 300 -1.55 -17.88 8.26
N SER A 301 -1.48 -17.19 7.13
CA SER A 301 -2.34 -17.48 5.97
C SER A 301 -2.09 -18.86 5.40
N ILE A 302 -0.83 -19.31 5.27
CA ILE A 302 -0.49 -20.65 4.79
C ILE A 302 -1.07 -21.72 5.74
N LEU A 303 -0.83 -21.57 7.04
CA LEU A 303 -1.32 -22.54 8.04
C LEU A 303 -2.85 -22.64 8.01
N LEU A 304 -3.53 -21.50 8.01
CA LEU A 304 -4.99 -21.44 8.00
C LEU A 304 -5.56 -21.93 6.65
N SER A 305 -4.90 -21.63 5.52
CA SER A 305 -5.27 -22.15 4.19
C SER A 305 -5.20 -23.67 4.11
N ILE A 306 -4.18 -24.27 4.70
CA ILE A 306 -4.05 -25.74 4.75
C ILE A 306 -5.21 -26.34 5.55
N LEU A 307 -5.53 -25.77 6.70
CA LEU A 307 -6.63 -26.25 7.55
C LEU A 307 -7.98 -26.12 6.85
N LEU A 308 -8.28 -24.94 6.27
CA LEU A 308 -9.51 -24.70 5.52
C LEU A 308 -9.61 -25.58 4.29
N GLY A 309 -8.52 -25.69 3.52
CA GLY A 309 -8.46 -26.54 2.32
C GLY A 309 -8.68 -28.01 2.63
N ALA A 310 -8.09 -28.52 3.70
CA ALA A 310 -8.33 -29.89 4.16
C ALA A 310 -9.77 -30.10 4.63
N GLY A 311 -10.34 -29.12 5.38
CA GLY A 311 -11.73 -29.15 5.81
C GLY A 311 -12.71 -29.13 4.64
N PHE A 312 -12.53 -28.23 3.69
CA PHE A 312 -13.33 -28.16 2.45
C PHE A 312 -13.18 -29.43 1.61
N CYS A 313 -11.98 -29.97 1.46
CA CYS A 313 -11.75 -31.23 0.77
C CYS A 313 -12.51 -32.39 1.46
N PHE A 314 -12.43 -32.49 2.78
CA PHE A 314 -13.14 -33.49 3.55
C PHE A 314 -14.68 -33.39 3.36
N LEU A 315 -15.25 -32.19 3.40
CA LEU A 315 -16.67 -31.95 3.15
C LEU A 315 -17.07 -32.34 1.72
N ARG A 316 -16.23 -32.05 0.72
CA ARG A 316 -16.49 -32.41 -0.68
C ARG A 316 -16.37 -33.91 -0.96
N MET A 317 -15.61 -34.63 -0.19
CA MET A 317 -15.46 -36.09 -0.34
C MET A 317 -16.51 -36.88 0.44
N ARG A 318 -17.36 -36.23 1.21
CA ARG A 318 -18.51 -36.87 1.89
C ARG A 318 -19.55 -37.35 0.90
N ARG A 319 -20.35 -38.35 1.28
CA ARG A 319 -21.40 -38.95 0.46
C ARG A 319 -22.59 -38.02 0.17
N SER A 320 -22.69 -36.86 0.82
CA SER A 320 -23.77 -35.89 0.58
C SER A 320 -23.54 -35.10 -0.71
N PRO A 321 -24.32 -35.33 -1.78
CA PRO A 321 -24.13 -34.60 -3.03
C PRO A 321 -24.46 -33.11 -2.91
N ALA A 322 -25.39 -32.74 -2.07
CA ALA A 322 -25.75 -31.34 -1.81
C ALA A 322 -24.56 -30.59 -1.18
N LEU A 323 -23.98 -31.12 -0.08
CA LEU A 323 -22.82 -30.51 0.58
C LEU A 323 -21.60 -30.40 -0.34
N SER A 324 -21.33 -31.46 -1.12
CA SER A 324 -20.24 -31.45 -2.11
C SER A 324 -20.44 -30.37 -3.17
N ARG A 325 -21.69 -30.18 -3.66
CA ARG A 325 -22.02 -29.16 -4.66
C ARG A 325 -21.90 -27.75 -4.09
N THR A 326 -22.37 -27.50 -2.86
CA THR A 326 -22.27 -26.21 -2.18
C THR A 326 -20.81 -25.79 -1.98
N VAL A 327 -19.98 -26.67 -1.44
CA VAL A 327 -18.55 -26.38 -1.23
C VAL A 327 -17.82 -26.19 -2.56
N LYS A 328 -18.20 -26.94 -3.61
CA LYS A 328 -17.67 -26.77 -4.96
C LYS A 328 -17.99 -25.37 -5.49
N LEU A 329 -19.27 -24.98 -5.46
CA LEU A 329 -19.71 -23.67 -5.94
C LEU A 329 -19.03 -22.54 -5.19
N PHE A 330 -18.93 -22.66 -3.86
CA PHE A 330 -18.20 -21.69 -3.04
C PHE A 330 -16.74 -21.55 -3.46
N ALA A 331 -16.02 -22.67 -3.59
CA ALA A 331 -14.62 -22.68 -3.98
C ALA A 331 -14.41 -22.07 -5.38
N GLU A 332 -15.27 -22.41 -6.34
CA GLU A 332 -15.22 -21.87 -7.70
C GLU A 332 -15.52 -20.36 -7.72
N THR A 333 -16.49 -19.90 -6.94
CA THR A 333 -16.80 -18.47 -6.82
C THR A 333 -15.63 -17.69 -6.24
N VAL A 334 -15.04 -18.13 -5.12
CA VAL A 334 -13.91 -17.46 -4.50
C VAL A 334 -12.68 -17.42 -5.42
N GLN A 335 -12.41 -18.51 -6.15
CA GLN A 335 -11.29 -18.58 -7.09
C GLN A 335 -11.52 -17.76 -8.37
N GLY A 336 -12.78 -17.52 -8.75
CA GLY A 336 -13.15 -16.71 -9.90
C GLY A 336 -12.98 -15.20 -9.67
N ILE A 337 -12.75 -14.77 -8.44
CA ILE A 337 -12.57 -13.36 -8.07
C ILE A 337 -11.06 -13.09 -7.91
N PRO A 338 -10.52 -11.97 -8.42
CA PRO A 338 -9.13 -11.57 -8.12
C PRO A 338 -8.89 -11.47 -6.61
N VAL A 339 -7.74 -11.97 -6.14
CA VAL A 339 -7.43 -12.01 -4.70
C VAL A 339 -7.47 -10.63 -4.02
N LEU A 340 -7.10 -9.56 -4.75
CA LEU A 340 -7.22 -8.18 -4.26
C LEU A 340 -8.68 -7.82 -3.96
N VAL A 341 -9.61 -8.20 -4.86
CA VAL A 341 -11.04 -7.91 -4.67
C VAL A 341 -11.59 -8.71 -3.48
N VAL A 342 -11.17 -9.97 -3.30
CA VAL A 342 -11.53 -10.75 -2.10
C VAL A 342 -11.05 -10.04 -0.83
N LEU A 343 -9.80 -9.57 -0.82
CA LEU A 343 -9.23 -8.82 0.29
C LEU A 343 -10.06 -7.55 0.60
N MET A 344 -10.42 -6.78 -0.43
CA MET A 344 -11.22 -5.56 -0.27
C MET A 344 -12.65 -5.86 0.22
N ILE A 345 -13.30 -6.90 -0.30
CA ILE A 345 -14.63 -7.33 0.17
C ILE A 345 -14.56 -7.74 1.65
N MET A 346 -13.56 -8.52 2.03
CA MET A 346 -13.37 -8.91 3.44
C MET A 346 -13.17 -7.68 4.32
N CYS A 347 -12.33 -6.73 3.91
CA CYS A 347 -12.03 -5.54 4.70
C CYS A 347 -13.21 -4.57 4.77
N TYR A 348 -13.77 -4.20 3.63
CA TYR A 348 -14.71 -3.07 3.54
C TYR A 348 -16.20 -3.48 3.58
N VAL A 349 -16.50 -4.78 3.45
CA VAL A 349 -17.88 -5.27 3.49
C VAL A 349 -18.08 -6.19 4.69
N ILE A 350 -17.33 -7.30 4.78
CA ILE A 350 -17.57 -8.33 5.80
C ILE A 350 -17.11 -7.87 7.18
N PHE A 351 -15.89 -7.35 7.29
CA PHE A 351 -15.31 -6.86 8.54
C PHE A 351 -15.37 -5.34 8.68
N ALA A 352 -16.23 -4.65 7.91
CA ALA A 352 -16.34 -3.18 7.91
C ALA A 352 -16.54 -2.63 9.33
N LYS A 353 -17.52 -3.12 10.05
CA LYS A 353 -17.89 -2.67 11.40
C LYS A 353 -17.14 -3.37 12.54
N SER A 354 -16.12 -4.18 12.22
CA SER A 354 -15.36 -4.90 13.24
C SER A 354 -14.06 -4.15 13.59
N HIS A 355 -13.68 -4.19 14.87
CA HIS A 355 -12.40 -3.65 15.35
C HIS A 355 -11.21 -4.59 15.10
N ILE A 356 -11.34 -5.56 14.18
CA ILE A 356 -10.28 -6.50 13.83
C ILE A 356 -9.20 -5.77 13.05
N SER A 357 -7.93 -6.02 13.39
CA SER A 357 -6.80 -5.41 12.71
C SER A 357 -6.74 -5.80 11.22
N GLY A 358 -6.26 -4.88 10.37
CA GLY A 358 -6.08 -5.14 8.94
C GLY A 358 -5.24 -6.37 8.64
N THR A 359 -4.21 -6.63 9.45
CA THR A 359 -3.36 -7.83 9.36
C THR A 359 -4.17 -9.12 9.52
N LEU A 360 -5.04 -9.20 10.53
CA LEU A 360 -5.91 -10.37 10.72
C LEU A 360 -6.92 -10.52 9.58
N VAL A 361 -7.51 -9.42 9.11
CA VAL A 361 -8.41 -9.45 7.95
C VAL A 361 -7.66 -9.97 6.71
N ALA A 362 -6.42 -9.55 6.48
CA ALA A 362 -5.59 -10.04 5.39
C ALA A 362 -5.30 -11.54 5.52
N ILE A 363 -4.95 -12.01 6.73
CA ILE A 363 -4.72 -13.44 7.01
C ILE A 363 -5.98 -14.27 6.68
N PHE A 364 -7.15 -13.85 7.14
CA PHE A 364 -8.41 -14.56 6.83
C PHE A 364 -8.75 -14.52 5.34
N SER A 365 -8.51 -13.40 4.66
CA SER A 365 -8.78 -13.25 3.23
C SER A 365 -7.92 -14.17 2.39
N PHE A 366 -6.62 -14.21 2.63
CA PHE A 366 -5.71 -15.13 1.95
C PHE A 366 -5.98 -16.58 2.33
N ALA A 367 -6.30 -16.85 3.60
CA ALA A 367 -6.65 -18.19 4.04
C ALA A 367 -7.89 -18.73 3.34
N LEU A 368 -8.90 -17.89 3.13
CA LEU A 368 -10.11 -18.27 2.43
C LEU A 368 -9.82 -18.54 0.95
N PHE A 369 -9.11 -17.61 0.29
CA PHE A 369 -8.78 -17.72 -1.14
C PHE A 369 -7.90 -18.93 -1.44
N TYR A 370 -6.79 -19.08 -0.71
CA TYR A 370 -5.88 -20.20 -0.92
C TYR A 370 -6.41 -21.51 -0.34
N GLY A 371 -7.26 -21.45 0.69
CA GLY A 371 -7.98 -22.60 1.22
C GLY A 371 -8.92 -23.23 0.17
N ALA A 372 -9.60 -22.39 -0.62
CA ALA A 372 -10.39 -22.87 -1.76
C ALA A 372 -9.50 -23.56 -2.82
N ARG A 373 -8.33 -23.03 -3.13
CA ARG A 373 -7.36 -23.66 -4.05
C ARG A 373 -6.80 -24.96 -3.50
N PHE A 374 -6.44 -24.99 -2.24
CA PHE A 374 -5.94 -26.22 -1.57
C PHE A 374 -7.00 -27.29 -1.48
N CYS A 375 -8.28 -26.94 -1.34
CA CYS A 375 -9.37 -27.91 -1.42
C CYS A 375 -9.32 -28.71 -2.73
N GLU A 376 -9.21 -28.03 -3.87
CA GLU A 376 -9.13 -28.69 -5.19
C GLU A 376 -7.84 -29.51 -5.33
N LEU A 377 -6.73 -28.96 -4.87
CA LEU A 377 -5.44 -29.62 -4.90
C LEU A 377 -5.44 -30.92 -4.09
N PHE A 378 -5.91 -30.86 -2.85
CA PHE A 378 -6.00 -32.03 -1.97
C PHE A 378 -6.96 -33.07 -2.51
N ARG A 379 -8.11 -32.64 -3.05
CA ARG A 379 -9.07 -33.52 -3.69
C ARG A 379 -8.48 -34.23 -4.91
N SER A 380 -7.80 -33.48 -5.77
CA SER A 380 -7.12 -34.04 -6.96
C SER A 380 -6.07 -35.09 -6.56
N GLY A 381 -5.28 -34.80 -5.52
CA GLY A 381 -4.33 -35.78 -4.98
C GLY A 381 -4.98 -37.07 -4.49
N MET A 382 -6.08 -36.93 -3.73
CA MET A 382 -6.80 -38.08 -3.19
C MET A 382 -7.49 -38.91 -4.28
N LEU A 383 -8.11 -38.28 -5.28
CA LEU A 383 -8.73 -38.96 -6.40
C LEU A 383 -7.69 -39.66 -7.30
N GLY A 384 -6.47 -39.16 -7.34
CA GLY A 384 -5.35 -39.76 -8.04
C GLY A 384 -4.83 -41.06 -7.41
N VAL A 385 -5.23 -41.41 -6.20
CA VAL A 385 -4.90 -42.70 -5.57
C VAL A 385 -5.87 -43.76 -6.15
N GLY A 386 -5.32 -44.75 -6.87
CA GLY A 386 -6.09 -45.79 -7.53
C GLY A 386 -6.93 -46.62 -6.54
N ARG A 387 -8.09 -47.10 -6.99
CA ARG A 387 -8.99 -47.94 -6.19
C ARG A 387 -8.30 -49.18 -5.63
N GLY A 388 -7.40 -49.82 -6.41
CA GLY A 388 -6.62 -50.99 -5.97
C GLY A 388 -5.81 -50.73 -4.69
N GLN A 389 -5.39 -49.51 -4.36
CA GLN A 389 -4.70 -49.21 -3.09
C GLN A 389 -5.65 -49.29 -1.89
N TRP A 390 -6.92 -48.91 -2.10
CA TRP A 390 -7.93 -49.04 -1.06
C TRP A 390 -8.36 -50.50 -0.85
N GLU A 391 -8.47 -51.28 -1.96
CA GLU A 391 -8.79 -52.69 -1.95
C GLU A 391 -7.65 -53.51 -1.30
N ALA A 392 -6.40 -53.18 -1.64
CA ALA A 392 -5.23 -53.82 -1.00
C ALA A 392 -5.17 -53.54 0.50
N GLY A 393 -5.47 -52.31 0.94
CA GLY A 393 -5.56 -51.98 2.37
C GLY A 393 -6.65 -52.80 3.07
N ALA A 394 -7.81 -52.95 2.46
CA ALA A 394 -8.91 -53.76 2.98
C ALA A 394 -8.52 -55.24 3.06
N ALA A 395 -7.83 -55.79 2.04
CA ALA A 395 -7.34 -57.17 2.01
C ALA A 395 -6.31 -57.47 3.12
N LEU A 396 -5.55 -56.46 3.50
CA LEU A 396 -4.62 -56.55 4.66
C LEU A 396 -5.32 -56.32 6.01
N GLY A 397 -6.64 -56.22 6.06
CA GLY A 397 -7.40 -56.01 7.29
C GLY A 397 -7.35 -54.62 7.87
N LEU A 398 -6.84 -53.62 7.11
CA LEU A 398 -6.78 -52.26 7.57
C LEU A 398 -8.18 -51.63 7.56
N SER A 399 -8.52 -50.88 8.60
CA SER A 399 -9.73 -50.07 8.61
C SER A 399 -9.64 -48.94 7.54
N LYS A 400 -10.76 -48.37 7.15
CA LYS A 400 -10.80 -47.25 6.18
C LYS A 400 -9.92 -46.09 6.60
N PHE A 401 -9.87 -45.79 7.90
CA PHE A 401 -9.03 -44.71 8.42
C PHE A 401 -7.53 -45.10 8.39
N GLN A 402 -7.21 -46.35 8.70
CA GLN A 402 -5.83 -46.86 8.60
C GLN A 402 -5.35 -46.86 7.15
N THR A 403 -6.19 -47.33 6.19
CA THR A 403 -5.88 -47.30 4.76
C THR A 403 -5.68 -45.84 4.29
N PHE A 404 -6.57 -44.91 4.71
CA PHE A 404 -6.41 -43.48 4.40
C PHE A 404 -5.06 -42.98 4.92
N ARG A 405 -4.77 -43.15 6.23
CA ARG A 405 -3.60 -42.54 6.87
C ARG A 405 -2.28 -43.18 6.40
N LEU A 406 -2.23 -44.51 6.24
CA LEU A 406 -0.99 -45.25 6.01
C LEU A 406 -0.70 -45.46 4.52
N VAL A 407 -1.73 -45.49 3.64
CA VAL A 407 -1.57 -45.84 2.24
C VAL A 407 -1.94 -44.67 1.34
N ALA A 408 -3.17 -44.14 1.45
CA ALA A 408 -3.69 -43.14 0.51
C ALA A 408 -3.09 -41.76 0.72
N LEU A 409 -3.06 -41.27 1.95
CA LEU A 409 -2.58 -39.92 2.27
C LEU A 409 -1.11 -39.68 1.88
N PRO A 410 -0.15 -40.58 2.18
CA PRO A 410 1.24 -40.41 1.74
C PRO A 410 1.38 -40.39 0.20
N GLN A 411 0.62 -41.20 -0.52
CA GLN A 411 0.65 -41.23 -1.98
C GLN A 411 0.04 -39.97 -2.58
N ALA A 412 -1.11 -39.52 -2.05
CA ALA A 412 -1.76 -38.29 -2.47
C ALA A 412 -0.82 -37.09 -2.24
N PHE A 413 -0.18 -37.02 -1.07
CA PHE A 413 0.72 -35.92 -0.69
C PHE A 413 1.93 -35.83 -1.63
N ARG A 414 2.56 -36.94 -1.99
CA ARG A 414 3.67 -36.96 -2.95
C ARG A 414 3.28 -36.40 -4.31
N ARG A 415 2.04 -36.65 -4.77
CA ARG A 415 1.54 -36.14 -6.07
C ARG A 415 1.31 -34.63 -6.07
N ILE A 416 0.81 -34.07 -4.97
CA ILE A 416 0.43 -32.66 -4.90
C ILE A 416 1.61 -31.74 -4.55
N ILE A 417 2.68 -32.25 -3.93
CA ILE A 417 3.81 -31.45 -3.43
C ILE A 417 4.36 -30.45 -4.47
N PRO A 418 4.57 -30.82 -5.75
CA PRO A 418 5.10 -29.86 -6.73
C PRO A 418 4.18 -28.65 -6.96
N VAL A 419 2.87 -28.88 -7.07
CA VAL A 419 1.88 -27.82 -7.24
C VAL A 419 1.69 -27.04 -5.94
N PHE A 420 1.65 -27.73 -4.80
CA PHE A 420 1.51 -27.13 -3.49
C PHE A 420 2.63 -26.12 -3.18
N LYS A 421 3.87 -26.41 -3.57
CA LYS A 421 4.99 -25.45 -3.48
C LYS A 421 4.72 -24.18 -4.28
N GLY A 422 4.22 -24.33 -5.50
CA GLY A 422 3.87 -23.19 -6.35
C GLY A 422 2.82 -22.29 -5.74
N GLU A 423 1.79 -22.87 -5.12
CA GLU A 423 0.71 -22.14 -4.45
C GLU A 423 1.21 -21.40 -3.20
N ILE A 424 2.09 -22.00 -2.41
CA ILE A 424 2.69 -21.31 -1.25
C ILE A 424 3.51 -20.09 -1.69
N VAL A 425 4.35 -20.25 -2.72
CA VAL A 425 5.13 -19.12 -3.26
C VAL A 425 4.22 -18.04 -3.85
N ALA A 426 3.12 -18.43 -4.50
CA ALA A 426 2.12 -17.50 -5.01
C ALA A 426 1.45 -16.71 -3.87
N LEU A 427 1.08 -17.38 -2.77
CA LEU A 427 0.52 -16.73 -1.59
C LEU A 427 1.48 -15.68 -1.02
N ILE A 428 2.76 -16.02 -0.81
CA ILE A 428 3.77 -15.08 -0.30
C ILE A 428 3.87 -13.84 -1.20
N LYS A 429 3.84 -13.99 -2.52
CA LYS A 429 3.86 -12.86 -3.45
C LYS A 429 2.56 -12.04 -3.40
N SER A 430 1.42 -12.69 -3.18
CA SER A 430 0.14 -12.01 -3.09
C SER A 430 0.00 -11.11 -1.86
N THR A 431 0.84 -11.30 -0.82
CA THR A 431 0.81 -10.38 0.33
C THR A 431 1.20 -8.94 -0.03
N SER A 432 1.89 -8.73 -1.16
CA SER A 432 2.25 -7.37 -1.63
C SER A 432 1.07 -6.44 -1.91
N ILE A 433 -0.16 -6.94 -1.88
CA ILE A 433 -1.37 -6.13 -2.11
C ILE A 433 -2.04 -5.65 -0.80
N VAL A 434 -1.52 -6.04 0.38
CA VAL A 434 -2.19 -5.71 1.65
C VAL A 434 -2.12 -4.22 2.02
N GLY A 435 -1.24 -3.47 1.39
CA GLY A 435 -1.21 -2.00 1.49
C GLY A 435 -2.55 -1.34 1.15
N TYR A 436 -3.35 -1.93 0.25
CA TYR A 436 -4.69 -1.45 -0.10
C TYR A 436 -5.72 -1.55 1.05
N VAL A 437 -5.41 -2.27 2.11
CA VAL A 437 -6.26 -2.41 3.31
C VAL A 437 -5.55 -1.91 4.58
N ALA A 438 -4.71 -0.90 4.42
CA ALA A 438 -4.03 -0.20 5.52
C ALA A 438 -3.07 -1.09 6.34
N VAL A 439 -2.39 -2.02 5.69
CA VAL A 439 -1.36 -2.86 6.34
C VAL A 439 0.02 -2.50 5.80
N MET A 440 0.93 -2.15 6.70
CA MET A 440 2.30 -1.77 6.38
C MET A 440 3.15 -3.03 6.12
N ASP A 441 3.02 -3.61 4.92
CA ASP A 441 3.86 -4.69 4.43
C ASP A 441 5.16 -4.17 3.80
N LEU A 442 5.99 -5.08 3.31
CA LEU A 442 7.25 -4.74 2.64
C LEU A 442 7.06 -3.83 1.41
N THR A 443 5.98 -4.01 0.65
CA THR A 443 5.68 -3.20 -0.55
C THR A 443 5.21 -1.80 -0.15
N CYS A 444 4.34 -1.71 0.86
CA CYS A 444 3.89 -0.44 1.42
C CYS A 444 5.07 0.36 2.00
N ALA A 445 5.97 -0.29 2.76
CA ALA A 445 7.19 0.34 3.28
C ALA A 445 8.07 0.91 2.15
N SER A 446 8.22 0.18 1.05
CA SER A 446 8.93 0.69 -0.14
C SER A 446 8.26 1.91 -0.75
N ASN A 447 6.93 1.92 -0.85
CA ASN A 447 6.19 3.07 -1.39
C ASN A 447 6.34 4.31 -0.50
N VAL A 448 6.37 4.14 0.82
CA VAL A 448 6.66 5.23 1.78
C VAL A 448 8.05 5.82 1.52
N ILE A 449 9.08 4.98 1.37
CA ILE A 449 10.44 5.43 1.09
C ILE A 449 10.51 6.16 -0.26
N ARG A 450 9.85 5.61 -1.30
CA ARG A 450 9.79 6.25 -2.63
C ARG A 450 9.14 7.63 -2.58
N ALA A 451 8.06 7.77 -1.83
CA ALA A 451 7.37 9.05 -1.66
C ALA A 451 8.25 10.08 -0.94
N ARG A 452 9.13 9.64 -0.03
CA ARG A 452 10.02 10.49 0.74
C ARG A 452 11.30 10.86 -0.01
N THR A 453 11.88 9.90 -0.75
CA THR A 453 13.19 10.07 -1.42
C THR A 453 13.07 10.49 -2.87
N PHE A 454 11.85 10.42 -3.45
CA PHE A 454 11.59 10.59 -4.89
C PHE A 454 12.53 9.75 -5.78
N ASP A 455 13.03 8.62 -5.23
CA ASP A 455 13.75 7.61 -5.97
C ASP A 455 12.81 6.47 -6.36
N ALA A 456 12.43 6.43 -7.63
CA ALA A 456 11.49 5.43 -8.13
C ALA A 456 12.09 4.04 -8.23
N PHE A 457 13.38 3.95 -8.51
CA PHE A 457 13.98 2.71 -8.96
C PHE A 457 14.55 1.88 -7.82
N PHE A 458 15.36 2.51 -6.96
CA PHE A 458 16.09 1.78 -5.94
C PHE A 458 15.18 1.01 -4.97
N PRO A 459 14.16 1.61 -4.34
CA PRO A 459 13.28 0.86 -3.43
C PRO A 459 12.51 -0.26 -4.11
N LEU A 460 12.04 -0.08 -5.36
CA LEU A 460 11.35 -1.12 -6.11
C LEU A 460 12.26 -2.29 -6.47
N ILE A 461 13.49 -2.02 -6.90
CA ILE A 461 14.48 -3.06 -7.19
C ILE A 461 14.81 -3.82 -5.91
N LEU A 462 15.05 -3.11 -4.81
CA LEU A 462 15.38 -3.72 -3.53
C LEU A 462 14.27 -4.66 -3.05
N VAL A 463 13.02 -4.20 -3.06
CA VAL A 463 11.86 -5.02 -2.67
C VAL A 463 11.69 -6.22 -3.60
N SER A 464 11.88 -6.03 -4.91
CA SER A 464 11.84 -7.13 -5.87
C SER A 464 12.89 -8.19 -5.55
N VAL A 465 14.12 -7.77 -5.21
CA VAL A 465 15.18 -8.69 -4.78
C VAL A 465 14.79 -9.43 -3.50
N ILE A 466 14.23 -8.73 -2.51
CA ILE A 466 13.77 -9.36 -1.26
C ILE A 466 12.68 -10.40 -1.55
N TYR A 467 11.66 -10.10 -2.37
CA TYR A 467 10.62 -11.08 -2.73
C TYR A 467 11.19 -12.28 -3.52
N ILE A 468 12.19 -12.07 -4.39
CA ILE A 468 12.87 -13.17 -5.07
C ILE A 468 13.60 -14.06 -4.06
N LEU A 469 14.30 -13.47 -3.09
CA LEU A 469 14.98 -14.22 -2.02
C LEU A 469 13.99 -14.99 -1.15
N LEU A 470 12.90 -14.35 -0.71
CA LEU A 470 11.82 -15.01 0.05
C LEU A 470 11.23 -16.19 -0.73
N SER A 471 10.92 -15.99 -2.01
CA SER A 471 10.37 -17.04 -2.88
C SER A 471 11.34 -18.20 -3.04
N ARG A 472 12.63 -17.92 -3.22
CA ARG A 472 13.67 -18.98 -3.35
C ARG A 472 13.91 -19.71 -2.05
N LEU A 473 13.98 -19.00 -0.92
CA LEU A 473 14.14 -19.62 0.41
C LEU A 473 12.96 -20.52 0.73
N SER A 474 11.73 -20.06 0.50
CA SER A 474 10.51 -20.83 0.70
C SER A 474 10.49 -22.09 -0.19
N ALA A 475 10.81 -21.93 -1.48
CA ALA A 475 10.90 -23.06 -2.40
C ALA A 475 11.99 -24.05 -2.00
N HIS A 476 13.13 -23.57 -1.50
CA HIS A 476 14.22 -24.44 -1.04
C HIS A 476 13.83 -25.23 0.22
N ALA A 477 13.21 -24.57 1.20
CA ALA A 477 12.68 -25.22 2.40
C ALA A 477 11.65 -26.31 2.04
N LEU A 478 10.74 -26.03 1.11
CA LEU A 478 9.75 -26.98 0.64
C LEU A 478 10.37 -28.12 -0.19
N ASN A 479 11.44 -27.89 -0.94
CA ASN A 479 12.21 -28.93 -1.63
C ASN A 479 12.90 -29.87 -0.63
N ALA A 480 13.42 -29.34 0.48
CA ALA A 480 14.00 -30.18 1.54
C ALA A 480 12.93 -31.09 2.17
N LEU A 481 11.73 -30.54 2.41
CA LEU A 481 10.57 -31.32 2.88
C LEU A 481 10.19 -32.42 1.88
N GLU A 482 10.12 -32.09 0.60
CA GLU A 482 9.81 -33.05 -0.49
C GLU A 482 10.82 -34.19 -0.53
N ARG A 483 12.12 -33.89 -0.46
CA ARG A 483 13.18 -34.92 -0.42
C ARG A 483 12.98 -35.88 0.76
N LYS A 484 12.66 -35.31 1.94
CA LYS A 484 12.43 -36.10 3.16
C LYS A 484 11.18 -37.00 3.06
N VAL A 485 10.14 -36.53 2.37
CA VAL A 485 8.92 -37.33 2.11
C VAL A 485 9.16 -38.43 1.05
N ASN A 486 9.96 -38.12 0.03
CA ASN A 486 10.26 -39.04 -1.06
C ASN A 486 11.35 -40.09 -0.69
N SER A 487 12.26 -39.75 0.25
CA SER A 487 13.32 -40.67 0.68
C SER A 487 12.86 -41.79 1.65
N LYS A 488 11.65 -41.67 2.21
CA LYS A 488 11.03 -42.77 2.98
C LYS A 488 10.37 -43.74 2.03
N LYS A 489 11.22 -44.49 1.27
CA LYS A 489 10.83 -45.66 0.50
C LYS A 489 10.74 -46.88 1.40
#